data_1333ae0f19bb047e0e81c29f762190a2
#
_entry.id   1333ae0f19bb047e0e81c29f762190a2
#
_cell.length_a   1.000
_cell.length_b   1.000
_cell.length_c   1.000
_cell.angle_alpha   90.00
_cell.angle_beta   90.00
_cell.angle_gamma   90.00
#
_symmetry.space_group_name_H-M   'P 1'
#
loop_
_entity.id
_entity.type
_entity.pdbx_description
1 polymer ?
#
loop_
_entity_poly.entity_id
_entity_poly.type
_entity_poly.pdbx_seq_one_letter_code
_entity_poly.pdbx_strand_id
1 'polypeptide(L)'
;MIRKIIPDLLAELKAFTPARIALGATGTSIPSKAALDFAWAHAAAKDALNTVIDYGQLATELEAYFCSTVQLKSKAQDRDDYLLRPDLGRVLCDESKEELQQWQASKPYDLVFVLADGLSAGAIKMHALPFFTALFPLIASANYQIAPACLANQARVALGDGIAQAIQAKLVVVLIGERPGLSAPNSMSLYITFAPNAQTTDAQRNCISNIQALGLSYETAAQQCAFIIEQALQRQETGIDLKNTFTPNALL
;
A
#
# COMPACT_ATOMS: atom_id res chain seq x y z
N MET A 1 35.47 -6.29 -34.60
CA MET A 1 34.82 -7.62 -34.47
C MET A 1 33.56 -7.47 -33.59
N ILE A 2 32.37 -7.62 -34.14
CA ILE A 2 31.12 -7.59 -33.37
C ILE A 2 31.07 -8.93 -32.65
N ARG A 3 31.15 -8.92 -31.31
CA ARG A 3 30.98 -10.14 -30.51
C ARG A 3 29.52 -10.59 -30.58
N LYS A 4 29.32 -11.81 -31.08
CA LYS A 4 27.98 -12.42 -31.20
C LYS A 4 27.42 -12.74 -29.80
N ILE A 5 26.18 -12.36 -29.54
CA ILE A 5 25.46 -12.76 -28.31
C ILE A 5 25.20 -14.26 -28.39
N ILE A 6 25.56 -14.99 -27.35
CA ILE A 6 25.22 -16.41 -27.20
C ILE A 6 23.85 -16.48 -26.54
N PRO A 7 22.82 -17.05 -27.21
CA PRO A 7 21.49 -17.22 -26.62
C PRO A 7 21.57 -18.17 -25.42
N ASP A 8 20.74 -17.90 -24.43
CA ASP A 8 20.57 -18.78 -23.28
C ASP A 8 19.57 -19.90 -23.64
N LEU A 9 19.90 -21.15 -23.29
CA LEU A 9 19.05 -22.31 -23.53
C LEU A 9 17.71 -22.24 -22.79
N LEU A 10 17.67 -21.45 -21.71
CA LEU A 10 16.47 -21.24 -20.90
C LEU A 10 15.63 -20.02 -21.33
N ALA A 11 15.87 -19.49 -22.55
CA ALA A 11 15.21 -18.27 -23.04
C ALA A 11 13.67 -18.39 -23.08
N GLU A 12 13.14 -19.59 -23.32
CA GLU A 12 11.70 -19.86 -23.35
C GLU A 12 11.02 -19.63 -22.00
N LEU A 13 11.76 -19.79 -20.88
CA LEU A 13 11.22 -19.57 -19.54
C LEU A 13 10.84 -18.11 -19.26
N LYS A 14 11.33 -17.17 -20.05
CA LYS A 14 10.95 -15.75 -19.97
C LYS A 14 9.46 -15.51 -20.17
N ALA A 15 8.78 -16.39 -20.88
CA ALA A 15 7.33 -16.29 -21.10
C ALA A 15 6.52 -16.50 -19.81
N PHE A 16 7.10 -17.13 -18.79
CA PHE A 16 6.42 -17.52 -17.55
C PHE A 16 6.80 -16.65 -16.35
N THR A 17 7.74 -15.72 -16.51
CA THR A 17 8.18 -14.89 -15.37
C THR A 17 8.75 -13.54 -15.82
N PRO A 18 8.48 -12.43 -15.09
CA PRO A 18 9.13 -11.14 -15.29
C PRO A 18 10.57 -11.10 -14.76
N ALA A 19 11.06 -12.19 -14.15
CA ALA A 19 12.43 -12.26 -13.61
C ALA A 19 13.47 -12.08 -14.71
N ARG A 20 14.62 -11.48 -14.35
CA ARG A 20 15.76 -11.28 -15.27
C ARG A 20 16.59 -12.55 -15.42
N ILE A 21 16.00 -13.57 -16.02
CA ILE A 21 16.64 -14.86 -16.32
C ILE A 21 17.03 -14.94 -17.79
N ALA A 22 17.83 -15.91 -18.16
CA ALA A 22 18.18 -16.26 -19.55
C ALA A 22 18.66 -15.05 -20.37
N LEU A 23 19.54 -14.23 -19.79
CA LEU A 23 19.99 -12.96 -20.38
C LEU A 23 20.94 -13.16 -21.58
N GLY A 24 21.49 -14.36 -21.73
CA GLY A 24 22.56 -14.66 -22.67
C GLY A 24 23.91 -14.18 -22.19
N ALA A 25 24.94 -14.35 -23.03
CA ALA A 25 26.30 -13.93 -22.72
C ALA A 25 27.00 -13.30 -23.94
N THR A 26 27.92 -12.39 -23.67
CA THR A 26 28.85 -11.81 -24.65
C THR A 26 30.26 -11.99 -24.11
N GLY A 27 30.91 -13.10 -24.49
CA GLY A 27 32.12 -13.57 -23.82
C GLY A 27 31.81 -13.96 -22.37
N THR A 28 32.52 -13.35 -21.41
CA THR A 28 32.31 -13.54 -19.96
C THR A 28 31.35 -12.51 -19.35
N SER A 29 30.72 -11.65 -20.16
CA SER A 29 29.90 -10.54 -19.70
C SER A 29 28.45 -10.74 -20.11
N ILE A 30 27.51 -10.09 -19.38
CA ILE A 30 26.12 -9.96 -19.79
C ILE A 30 26.01 -9.04 -21.03
N PRO A 31 25.01 -9.22 -21.91
CA PRO A 31 24.79 -8.34 -23.04
C PRO A 31 24.50 -6.90 -22.59
N SER A 32 25.02 -5.91 -23.32
CA SER A 32 24.86 -4.48 -22.99
C SER A 32 23.40 -4.07 -22.83
N LYS A 33 22.49 -4.59 -23.66
CA LYS A 33 21.05 -4.31 -23.51
C LYS A 33 20.54 -4.73 -22.13
N ALA A 34 20.85 -5.94 -21.68
CA ALA A 34 20.42 -6.44 -20.38
C ALA A 34 20.99 -5.63 -19.21
N ALA A 35 22.26 -5.17 -19.35
CA ALA A 35 22.90 -4.29 -18.37
C ALA A 35 22.22 -2.92 -18.30
N LEU A 36 21.86 -2.33 -19.45
CA LEU A 36 21.14 -1.05 -19.52
C LEU A 36 19.70 -1.18 -18.99
N ASP A 37 19.00 -2.23 -19.33
CA ASP A 37 17.64 -2.51 -18.82
C ASP A 37 17.66 -2.66 -17.29
N PHE A 38 18.69 -3.28 -16.73
CA PHE A 38 18.87 -3.37 -15.27
C PHE A 38 19.18 -2.00 -14.65
N ALA A 39 20.09 -1.22 -15.24
CA ALA A 39 20.43 0.11 -14.74
C ALA A 39 19.22 1.06 -14.75
N TRP A 40 18.41 1.00 -15.80
CA TRP A 40 17.15 1.74 -15.89
C TRP A 40 16.17 1.35 -14.78
N ALA A 41 15.94 0.05 -14.59
CA ALA A 41 15.03 -0.44 -13.55
C ALA A 41 15.50 -0.06 -12.13
N HIS A 42 16.82 -0.08 -11.91
CA HIS A 42 17.41 0.35 -10.63
C HIS A 42 17.22 1.86 -10.40
N ALA A 43 17.41 2.69 -11.44
CA ALA A 43 17.16 4.12 -11.37
C ALA A 43 15.67 4.39 -11.07
N ALA A 44 14.75 3.75 -11.80
CA ALA A 44 13.32 3.89 -11.57
C ALA A 44 12.88 3.50 -10.15
N ALA A 45 13.45 2.43 -9.58
CA ALA A 45 13.19 2.03 -8.20
C ALA A 45 13.74 3.07 -7.19
N LYS A 46 14.89 3.67 -7.47
CA LYS A 46 15.45 4.75 -6.64
C LYS A 46 14.60 6.02 -6.71
N ASP A 47 14.13 6.39 -7.89
CA ASP A 47 13.25 7.55 -8.07
C ASP A 47 11.91 7.36 -7.34
N ALA A 48 11.33 6.15 -7.40
CA ALA A 48 10.10 5.82 -6.67
C ALA A 48 10.26 5.97 -5.16
N LEU A 49 11.44 5.61 -4.61
CA LEU A 49 11.75 5.77 -3.18
C LEU A 49 11.77 7.24 -2.75
N ASN A 50 12.17 8.16 -3.63
CA ASN A 50 12.33 9.59 -3.34
C ASN A 50 11.15 10.45 -3.86
N THR A 51 10.12 9.83 -4.45
CA THR A 51 8.92 10.54 -4.90
C THR A 51 8.20 11.16 -3.70
N VAL A 52 7.67 12.38 -3.89
CA VAL A 52 6.87 13.10 -2.89
C VAL A 52 5.42 13.16 -3.36
N ILE A 53 4.49 13.02 -2.43
CA ILE A 53 3.05 13.20 -2.68
C ILE A 53 2.69 14.67 -2.47
N ASP A 54 1.92 15.23 -3.40
CA ASP A 54 1.16 16.45 -3.16
C ASP A 54 -0.15 16.06 -2.42
N TYR A 55 -0.11 16.19 -1.11
CA TYR A 55 -1.26 15.84 -0.26
C TYR A 55 -2.45 16.80 -0.45
N GLY A 56 -2.23 18.04 -0.90
CA GLY A 56 -3.30 18.99 -1.20
C GLY A 56 -4.10 18.53 -2.42
N GLN A 57 -3.41 18.15 -3.50
CA GLN A 57 -4.05 17.58 -4.68
C GLN A 57 -4.78 16.28 -4.35
N LEU A 58 -4.12 15.36 -3.64
CA LEU A 58 -4.72 14.07 -3.26
C LEU A 58 -5.95 14.27 -2.39
N ALA A 59 -5.95 15.21 -1.45
CA ALA A 59 -7.09 15.54 -0.61
C ALA A 59 -8.31 15.95 -1.45
N THR A 60 -8.11 16.85 -2.43
CA THR A 60 -9.17 17.29 -3.34
C THR A 60 -9.75 16.12 -4.16
N GLU A 61 -8.88 15.24 -4.67
CA GLU A 61 -9.31 14.08 -5.44
C GLU A 61 -10.09 13.05 -4.59
N LEU A 62 -9.82 13.00 -3.29
CA LEU A 62 -10.52 12.12 -2.34
C LEU A 62 -11.89 12.63 -1.87
N GLU A 63 -12.25 13.89 -2.12
CA GLU A 63 -13.58 14.45 -1.80
C GLU A 63 -14.73 13.69 -2.49
N ALA A 64 -14.44 12.96 -3.58
CA ALA A 64 -15.42 12.09 -4.23
C ALA A 64 -15.83 10.87 -3.36
N TYR A 65 -15.02 10.50 -2.37
CA TYR A 65 -15.19 9.28 -1.56
C TYR A 65 -15.34 9.55 -0.07
N PHE A 66 -14.78 10.64 0.42
CA PHE A 66 -14.74 10.97 1.85
C PHE A 66 -15.28 12.36 2.11
N CYS A 67 -16.01 12.53 3.21
CA CYS A 67 -16.53 13.85 3.61
C CYS A 67 -15.43 14.85 3.92
N SER A 68 -14.25 14.38 4.31
CA SER A 68 -13.07 15.21 4.62
C SER A 68 -11.80 14.37 4.67
N THR A 69 -10.66 15.05 4.69
CA THR A 69 -9.34 14.47 4.83
C THR A 69 -8.56 15.12 5.97
N VAL A 70 -7.66 14.38 6.60
CA VAL A 70 -6.77 14.88 7.65
C VAL A 70 -5.34 14.56 7.29
N GLN A 71 -4.46 15.56 7.31
CA GLN A 71 -3.03 15.36 7.05
C GLN A 71 -2.29 15.09 8.36
N LEU A 72 -1.54 14.01 8.37
CA LEU A 72 -0.86 13.51 9.56
C LEU A 72 0.62 13.22 9.27
N LYS A 73 1.43 13.24 10.32
CA LYS A 73 2.85 12.94 10.25
C LYS A 73 3.25 11.93 11.32
N SER A 74 4.23 11.12 10.99
CA SER A 74 4.92 10.33 12.00
C SER A 74 5.94 11.18 12.77
N LYS A 75 6.64 10.54 13.73
CA LYS A 75 7.78 11.17 14.42
C LYS A 75 9.04 11.28 13.57
N ALA A 76 9.11 10.64 12.40
CA ALA A 76 10.19 10.84 11.45
C ALA A 76 10.11 12.26 10.87
N GLN A 77 11.18 13.03 11.00
CA GLN A 77 11.19 14.43 10.60
C GLN A 77 11.32 14.61 9.09
N ASP A 78 12.09 13.73 8.47
CA ASP A 78 12.35 13.75 7.03
C ASP A 78 12.44 12.32 6.45
N ARG A 79 12.79 12.23 5.17
CA ARG A 79 12.90 10.94 4.46
C ARG A 79 14.06 10.09 4.96
N ASP A 80 15.16 10.69 5.34
CA ASP A 80 16.33 9.98 5.85
C ASP A 80 16.03 9.36 7.22
N ASP A 81 15.41 10.11 8.12
CA ASP A 81 14.90 9.59 9.39
C ASP A 81 13.95 8.42 9.17
N TYR A 82 13.00 8.55 8.24
CA TYR A 82 12.04 7.49 7.93
C TYR A 82 12.71 6.21 7.44
N LEU A 83 13.76 6.33 6.63
CA LEU A 83 14.48 5.18 6.08
C LEU A 83 15.40 4.52 7.12
N LEU A 84 16.11 5.33 7.92
CA LEU A 84 17.11 4.86 8.88
C LEU A 84 16.52 4.47 10.23
N ARG A 85 15.38 5.08 10.62
CA ARG A 85 14.71 4.91 11.90
C ARG A 85 13.25 4.47 11.72
N PRO A 86 13.02 3.18 11.35
CA PRO A 86 11.67 2.65 11.12
C PRO A 86 10.74 2.78 12.34
N ASP A 87 11.29 2.86 13.53
CA ASP A 87 10.58 3.08 14.78
C ASP A 87 9.84 4.42 14.80
N LEU A 88 10.44 5.48 14.26
CA LEU A 88 9.84 6.82 14.19
C LEU A 88 8.65 6.86 13.24
N GLY A 89 8.72 6.14 12.12
CA GLY A 89 7.62 6.04 11.15
C GLY A 89 6.39 5.27 11.65
N ARG A 90 6.47 4.62 12.81
CA ARG A 90 5.38 3.85 13.42
C ARG A 90 4.56 4.64 14.43
N VAL A 91 5.02 5.82 14.83
CA VAL A 91 4.43 6.61 15.90
C VAL A 91 4.02 7.98 15.37
N LEU A 92 2.80 8.42 15.67
CA LEU A 92 2.32 9.77 15.36
C LEU A 92 3.16 10.83 16.10
N CYS A 93 3.46 11.95 15.44
CA CYS A 93 3.94 13.14 16.13
C CYS A 93 2.83 13.73 17.02
N ASP A 94 3.19 14.60 17.95
CA ASP A 94 2.24 15.06 18.97
C ASP A 94 1.20 16.00 18.35
N GLU A 95 1.57 16.82 17.38
CA GLU A 95 0.65 17.70 16.64
C GLU A 95 -0.42 16.87 15.89
N SER A 96 -0.03 15.74 15.27
CA SER A 96 -0.97 14.85 14.59
C SER A 96 -1.92 14.14 15.55
N LYS A 97 -1.50 13.86 16.78
CA LYS A 97 -2.38 13.30 17.81
C LYS A 97 -3.42 14.34 18.28
N GLU A 98 -3.01 15.59 18.47
CA GLU A 98 -3.90 16.69 18.83
C GLU A 98 -4.92 16.95 17.72
N GLU A 99 -4.49 16.94 16.44
CA GLU A 99 -5.37 17.09 15.28
C GLU A 99 -6.45 16.00 15.26
N LEU A 100 -6.07 14.74 15.49
CA LEU A 100 -7.00 13.61 15.47
C LEU A 100 -8.07 13.68 16.60
N GLN A 101 -7.77 14.34 17.72
CA GLN A 101 -8.75 14.49 18.79
C GLN A 101 -9.99 15.31 18.37
N GLN A 102 -9.82 16.22 17.41
CA GLN A 102 -10.91 17.05 16.88
C GLN A 102 -11.89 16.23 16.03
N TRP A 103 -11.46 15.05 15.55
CA TRP A 103 -12.23 14.17 14.67
C TRP A 103 -12.92 13.02 15.41
N GLN A 104 -12.86 13.00 16.74
CA GLN A 104 -13.59 12.00 17.52
C GLN A 104 -15.11 12.23 17.39
N ALA A 105 -15.81 11.21 16.94
CA ALA A 105 -17.27 11.24 16.84
C ALA A 105 -17.95 10.82 18.16
N SER A 106 -19.24 11.15 18.31
CA SER A 106 -20.06 10.71 19.45
C SER A 106 -20.25 9.18 19.51
N LYS A 107 -20.06 8.50 18.38
CA LYS A 107 -20.04 7.04 18.24
C LYS A 107 -18.78 6.62 17.51
N PRO A 108 -18.19 5.48 17.86
CA PRO A 108 -17.02 4.96 17.16
C PRO A 108 -17.26 4.83 15.65
N TYR A 109 -16.28 5.20 14.84
CA TYR A 109 -16.29 4.89 13.42
C TYR A 109 -16.17 3.39 13.19
N ASP A 110 -16.82 2.88 12.15
CA ASP A 110 -16.63 1.49 11.75
C ASP A 110 -15.29 1.31 11.03
N LEU A 111 -14.95 2.26 10.15
CA LEU A 111 -13.77 2.22 9.29
C LEU A 111 -12.99 3.53 9.33
N VAL A 112 -11.66 3.42 9.28
CA VAL A 112 -10.76 4.49 8.89
C VAL A 112 -9.82 4.03 7.78
N PHE A 113 -9.68 4.84 6.74
CA PHE A 113 -8.70 4.63 5.67
C PHE A 113 -7.51 5.55 5.89
N VAL A 114 -6.31 4.96 5.83
CA VAL A 114 -5.04 5.67 5.97
C VAL A 114 -4.24 5.50 4.69
N LEU A 115 -3.94 6.61 4.03
CA LEU A 115 -3.09 6.64 2.85
C LEU A 115 -1.68 7.02 3.29
N ALA A 116 -0.79 6.06 3.33
CA ALA A 116 0.57 6.18 3.80
C ALA A 116 1.56 6.19 2.62
N ASP A 117 2.44 7.18 2.56
CA ASP A 117 3.47 7.26 1.52
C ASP A 117 4.37 6.01 1.47
N GLY A 118 4.65 5.41 2.60
CA GLY A 118 5.42 4.18 2.69
C GLY A 118 6.83 4.32 2.09
N LEU A 119 7.27 3.30 1.39
CA LEU A 119 8.53 3.29 0.67
C LEU A 119 8.39 3.73 -0.79
N SER A 120 7.16 3.87 -1.30
CA SER A 120 6.87 4.39 -2.65
C SER A 120 5.64 5.29 -2.61
N ALA A 121 5.86 6.58 -2.40
CA ALA A 121 4.80 7.58 -2.44
C ALA A 121 4.08 7.62 -3.81
N GLY A 122 4.81 7.34 -4.89
CA GLY A 122 4.26 7.21 -6.24
C GLY A 122 3.19 6.12 -6.36
N ALA A 123 3.29 5.04 -5.58
CA ALA A 123 2.28 3.98 -5.59
C ALA A 123 0.92 4.49 -5.08
N ILE A 124 0.89 5.27 -4.01
CA ILE A 124 -0.34 5.86 -3.48
C ILE A 124 -0.95 6.83 -4.51
N LYS A 125 -0.13 7.70 -5.09
CA LYS A 125 -0.56 8.65 -6.12
C LYS A 125 -1.21 7.94 -7.33
N MET A 126 -0.65 6.80 -7.75
CA MET A 126 -1.12 6.08 -8.94
C MET A 126 -2.32 5.18 -8.66
N HIS A 127 -2.38 4.55 -7.49
CA HIS A 127 -3.25 3.40 -7.26
C HIS A 127 -4.39 3.64 -6.27
N ALA A 128 -4.32 4.68 -5.42
CA ALA A 128 -5.34 4.89 -4.39
C ALA A 128 -6.72 5.21 -4.99
N LEU A 129 -6.80 6.17 -5.93
CA LEU A 129 -8.09 6.56 -6.52
C LEU A 129 -8.73 5.45 -7.36
N PRO A 130 -8.03 4.76 -8.29
CA PRO A 130 -8.61 3.62 -9.00
C PRO A 130 -9.09 2.51 -8.04
N PHE A 131 -8.35 2.27 -6.95
CA PHE A 131 -8.78 1.32 -5.92
C PHE A 131 -10.07 1.76 -5.23
N PHE A 132 -10.19 3.03 -4.80
CA PHE A 132 -11.42 3.53 -4.19
C PHE A 132 -12.60 3.53 -5.16
N THR A 133 -12.38 3.83 -6.43
CA THR A 133 -13.41 3.71 -7.47
C THR A 133 -14.01 2.31 -7.51
N ALA A 134 -13.16 1.27 -7.35
CA ALA A 134 -13.61 -0.12 -7.33
C ALA A 134 -14.20 -0.53 -5.96
N LEU A 135 -13.70 0.01 -4.83
CA LEU A 135 -14.09 -0.42 -3.50
C LEU A 135 -15.44 0.17 -3.03
N PHE A 136 -15.63 1.49 -3.20
CA PHE A 136 -16.79 2.17 -2.61
C PHE A 136 -18.14 1.60 -3.04
N PRO A 137 -18.37 1.22 -4.33
CA PRO A 137 -19.61 0.56 -4.71
C PRO A 137 -19.88 -0.75 -3.97
N LEU A 138 -18.82 -1.49 -3.58
CA LEU A 138 -18.95 -2.78 -2.90
C LEU A 138 -19.35 -2.64 -1.42
N ILE A 139 -18.97 -1.54 -0.78
CA ILE A 139 -19.25 -1.30 0.65
C ILE A 139 -20.42 -0.34 0.89
N ALA A 140 -20.96 0.28 -0.16
CA ALA A 140 -22.01 1.32 -0.04
C ALA A 140 -23.28 0.84 0.67
N SER A 141 -23.68 -0.42 0.45
CA SER A 141 -24.93 -0.98 1.04
C SER A 141 -24.82 -1.25 2.53
N ALA A 142 -23.60 -1.35 3.08
CA ALA A 142 -23.37 -1.69 4.48
C ALA A 142 -23.56 -0.50 5.44
N ASN A 143 -23.69 0.73 4.92
CA ASN A 143 -23.88 1.97 5.70
C ASN A 143 -22.85 2.15 6.83
N TYR A 144 -21.58 1.79 6.58
CA TYR A 144 -20.50 1.98 7.55
C TYR A 144 -20.30 3.46 7.88
N GLN A 145 -20.07 3.75 9.16
CA GLN A 145 -19.57 5.06 9.58
C GLN A 145 -18.07 5.14 9.26
N ILE A 146 -17.75 5.81 8.16
CA ILE A 146 -16.37 5.97 7.69
C ILE A 146 -15.81 7.29 8.21
N ALA A 147 -14.65 7.22 8.87
CA ALA A 147 -13.92 8.38 9.35
C ALA A 147 -13.37 9.21 8.17
N PRO A 148 -12.95 10.48 8.41
CA PRO A 148 -12.14 11.22 7.47
C PRO A 148 -10.95 10.41 6.97
N ALA A 149 -10.60 10.53 5.68
CA ALA A 149 -9.42 9.85 5.16
C ALA A 149 -8.15 10.47 5.74
N CYS A 150 -7.27 9.65 6.29
CA CYS A 150 -6.03 10.08 6.91
C CYS A 150 -4.87 10.00 5.91
N LEU A 151 -4.29 11.14 5.58
CA LEU A 151 -3.13 11.26 4.67
C LEU A 151 -1.87 11.31 5.52
N ALA A 152 -1.13 10.19 5.60
CA ALA A 152 -0.04 10.01 6.54
C ALA A 152 1.33 10.11 5.87
N ASN A 153 2.10 11.12 6.24
CA ASN A 153 3.45 11.37 5.77
C ASN A 153 4.50 10.64 6.62
N GLN A 154 5.51 10.09 5.98
CA GLN A 154 6.59 9.31 6.61
C GLN A 154 6.03 8.14 7.45
N ALA A 155 5.02 7.44 6.92
CA ALA A 155 4.23 6.49 7.66
C ALA A 155 4.61 5.03 7.37
N ARG A 156 4.71 4.22 8.43
CA ARG A 156 4.73 2.76 8.40
C ARG A 156 3.35 2.23 8.74
N VAL A 157 3.10 0.96 8.43
CA VAL A 157 1.80 0.32 8.64
C VAL A 157 1.26 0.53 10.05
N ALA A 158 2.10 0.34 11.07
CA ALA A 158 1.71 0.48 12.47
C ALA A 158 1.32 1.91 12.90
N LEU A 159 1.58 2.96 12.08
CA LEU A 159 1.04 4.30 12.32
C LEU A 159 -0.49 4.28 12.29
N GLY A 160 -1.07 3.43 11.43
CA GLY A 160 -2.51 3.25 11.33
C GLY A 160 -3.18 2.81 12.64
N ASP A 161 -2.48 2.06 13.49
CA ASP A 161 -2.99 1.64 14.79
C ASP A 161 -3.23 2.84 15.71
N GLY A 162 -2.23 3.72 15.78
CA GLY A 162 -2.32 4.97 16.56
C GLY A 162 -3.41 5.91 16.03
N ILE A 163 -3.59 5.96 14.70
CA ILE A 163 -4.66 6.75 14.08
C ILE A 163 -6.02 6.19 14.47
N ALA A 164 -6.23 4.89 14.30
CA ALA A 164 -7.51 4.25 14.62
C ALA A 164 -7.89 4.40 16.10
N GLN A 165 -6.93 4.27 17.01
CA GLN A 165 -7.15 4.50 18.43
C GLN A 165 -7.53 5.96 18.72
N ALA A 166 -6.81 6.92 18.14
CA ALA A 166 -7.02 8.34 18.40
C ALA A 166 -8.42 8.81 17.98
N ILE A 167 -8.94 8.34 16.85
CA ILE A 167 -10.27 8.69 16.35
C ILE A 167 -11.37 7.69 16.73
N GLN A 168 -11.04 6.65 17.49
CA GLN A 168 -11.97 5.60 17.93
C GLN A 168 -12.61 4.82 16.77
N ALA A 169 -11.82 4.41 15.78
CA ALA A 169 -12.27 3.54 14.69
C ALA A 169 -12.11 2.06 15.06
N LYS A 170 -13.14 1.24 14.72
CA LYS A 170 -13.12 -0.20 14.98
C LYS A 170 -12.14 -0.94 14.09
N LEU A 171 -12.01 -0.51 12.84
CA LEU A 171 -11.16 -1.16 11.84
C LEU A 171 -10.38 -0.12 11.05
N VAL A 172 -9.09 -0.35 10.86
CA VAL A 172 -8.22 0.46 10.02
C VAL A 172 -7.82 -0.29 8.76
N VAL A 173 -7.87 0.42 7.64
CA VAL A 173 -7.35 -0.02 6.34
C VAL A 173 -6.23 0.94 5.95
N VAL A 174 -4.99 0.47 6.01
CA VAL A 174 -3.81 1.23 5.60
C VAL A 174 -3.46 0.89 4.16
N LEU A 175 -3.58 1.88 3.27
CA LEU A 175 -3.03 1.83 1.92
C LEU A 175 -1.59 2.34 2.00
N ILE A 176 -0.62 1.57 1.54
CA ILE A 176 0.79 1.94 1.68
C ILE A 176 1.60 1.57 0.44
N GLY A 177 2.51 2.47 0.03
CA GLY A 177 3.47 2.18 -1.02
C GLY A 177 4.49 1.14 -0.56
N GLU A 178 4.60 0.05 -1.31
CA GLU A 178 5.56 -1.02 -1.06
C GLU A 178 7.01 -0.58 -1.33
N ARG A 179 7.95 -1.41 -0.90
CA ARG A 179 9.36 -1.21 -1.26
C ARG A 179 9.53 -1.33 -2.78
N PRO A 180 10.06 -0.30 -3.46
CA PRO A 180 10.26 -0.33 -4.89
C PRO A 180 11.07 -1.54 -5.34
N GLY A 181 10.49 -2.34 -6.20
CA GLY A 181 11.15 -3.47 -6.85
C GLY A 181 11.63 -3.09 -8.25
N LEU A 182 12.61 -3.85 -8.79
CA LEU A 182 13.14 -3.62 -10.14
C LEU A 182 12.12 -3.88 -11.26
N SER A 183 11.09 -4.67 -10.99
CA SER A 183 10.00 -4.95 -11.95
C SER A 183 8.72 -4.20 -11.60
N ALA A 184 8.60 -3.69 -10.37
CA ALA A 184 7.44 -3.03 -9.83
C ALA A 184 7.88 -1.88 -8.91
N PRO A 185 8.31 -0.73 -9.45
CA PRO A 185 8.78 0.39 -8.63
C PRO A 185 7.64 1.05 -7.83
N ASN A 186 6.41 0.96 -8.32
CA ASN A 186 5.24 1.55 -7.69
C ASN A 186 4.16 0.47 -7.48
N SER A 187 4.29 -0.32 -6.42
CA SER A 187 3.29 -1.28 -5.98
C SER A 187 2.66 -0.84 -4.67
N MET A 188 1.37 -1.02 -4.52
CA MET A 188 0.60 -0.67 -3.32
C MET A 188 0.14 -1.93 -2.60
N SER A 189 0.15 -1.88 -1.27
CA SER A 189 -0.46 -2.88 -0.39
C SER A 189 -1.54 -2.26 0.48
N LEU A 190 -2.48 -3.11 0.89
CA LEU A 190 -3.46 -2.83 1.94
C LEU A 190 -3.13 -3.67 3.17
N TYR A 191 -3.21 -3.04 4.34
CA TYR A 191 -3.15 -3.73 5.63
C TYR A 191 -4.41 -3.42 6.42
N ILE A 192 -5.14 -4.46 6.83
CA ILE A 192 -6.44 -4.36 7.49
C ILE A 192 -6.30 -4.91 8.91
N THR A 193 -6.68 -4.11 9.91
CA THR A 193 -6.54 -4.47 11.32
C THR A 193 -7.79 -4.09 12.10
N PHE A 194 -8.39 -5.06 12.79
CA PHE A 194 -9.52 -4.84 13.68
C PHE A 194 -9.05 -4.50 15.09
N ALA A 195 -9.70 -3.54 15.73
CA ALA A 195 -9.44 -3.07 17.10
C ALA A 195 -7.94 -2.94 17.45
N PRO A 196 -7.14 -2.22 16.61
CA PRO A 196 -5.71 -2.13 16.85
C PRO A 196 -5.39 -1.44 18.17
N ASN A 197 -4.29 -1.85 18.80
CA ASN A 197 -3.82 -1.30 20.05
C ASN A 197 -2.28 -1.24 20.09
N ALA A 198 -1.70 -0.74 21.17
CA ALA A 198 -0.25 -0.56 21.31
C ALA A 198 0.56 -1.88 21.26
N GLN A 199 -0.09 -3.05 21.46
CA GLN A 199 0.53 -4.38 21.36
C GLN A 199 0.23 -5.06 20.03
N THR A 200 -0.48 -4.42 19.11
CA THR A 200 -0.80 -5.01 17.80
C THR A 200 0.47 -5.36 17.02
N THR A 201 0.54 -6.61 16.59
CA THR A 201 1.65 -7.15 15.79
C THR A 201 1.24 -7.36 14.33
N ASP A 202 2.22 -7.60 13.47
CA ASP A 202 1.94 -7.84 12.04
C ASP A 202 1.13 -9.14 11.80
N ALA A 203 1.16 -10.11 12.73
CA ALA A 203 0.36 -11.33 12.68
C ALA A 203 -1.17 -11.06 12.81
N GLN A 204 -1.54 -9.91 13.36
CA GLN A 204 -2.94 -9.49 13.56
C GLN A 204 -3.48 -8.67 12.39
N ARG A 205 -2.74 -8.58 11.27
CA ARG A 205 -3.12 -7.83 10.07
C ARG A 205 -3.40 -8.75 8.91
N ASN A 206 -4.49 -8.54 8.21
CA ASN A 206 -4.65 -9.09 6.87
C ASN A 206 -3.94 -8.20 5.86
N CYS A 207 -3.28 -8.79 4.87
CA CYS A 207 -2.55 -8.07 3.84
C CYS A 207 -3.07 -8.45 2.45
N ILE A 208 -3.29 -7.43 1.61
CA ILE A 208 -3.52 -7.56 0.18
C ILE A 208 -2.40 -6.80 -0.52
N SER A 209 -1.51 -7.48 -1.22
CA SER A 209 -0.30 -6.89 -1.77
C SER A 209 -0.25 -6.95 -3.29
N ASN A 210 0.78 -6.30 -3.87
CA ASN A 210 1.07 -6.31 -5.30
C ASN A 210 -0.05 -5.67 -6.15
N ILE A 211 -0.68 -4.59 -5.64
CA ILE A 211 -1.70 -3.84 -6.37
C ILE A 211 -0.99 -2.89 -7.33
N GLN A 212 -1.03 -3.21 -8.60
CA GLN A 212 -0.36 -2.51 -9.69
C GLN A 212 -0.82 -3.03 -11.06
N ALA A 213 -0.45 -2.35 -12.16
CA ALA A 213 -0.89 -2.68 -13.52
C ALA A 213 -0.55 -4.12 -13.98
N LEU A 214 0.60 -4.67 -13.56
CA LEU A 214 1.04 -6.04 -13.88
C LEU A 214 0.90 -7.00 -12.70
N GLY A 215 0.20 -6.59 -11.65
CA GLY A 215 -0.02 -7.37 -10.43
C GLY A 215 -1.50 -7.66 -10.20
N LEU A 216 -1.94 -7.47 -8.96
CA LEU A 216 -3.34 -7.62 -8.57
C LEU A 216 -4.17 -6.44 -9.11
N SER A 217 -5.26 -6.72 -9.82
CA SER A 217 -6.15 -5.67 -10.35
C SER A 217 -6.89 -4.93 -9.23
N TYR A 218 -7.32 -3.69 -9.50
CA TYR A 218 -8.07 -2.90 -8.51
C TYR A 218 -9.38 -3.56 -8.14
N GLU A 219 -10.08 -4.17 -9.09
CA GLU A 219 -11.36 -4.85 -8.88
C GLU A 219 -11.18 -6.05 -7.94
N THR A 220 -10.18 -6.88 -8.19
CA THR A 220 -9.89 -8.05 -7.34
C THR A 220 -9.43 -7.61 -5.95
N ALA A 221 -8.56 -6.61 -5.86
CA ALA A 221 -8.11 -6.05 -4.58
C ALA A 221 -9.28 -5.45 -3.77
N ALA A 222 -10.18 -4.72 -4.44
CA ALA A 222 -11.38 -4.13 -3.83
C ALA A 222 -12.36 -5.20 -3.34
N GLN A 223 -12.60 -6.25 -4.11
CA GLN A 223 -13.45 -7.38 -3.70
C GLN A 223 -12.88 -8.11 -2.47
N GLN A 224 -11.56 -8.38 -2.48
CA GLN A 224 -10.89 -8.97 -1.31
C GLN A 224 -10.96 -8.05 -0.09
N CYS A 225 -10.74 -6.75 -0.27
CA CYS A 225 -10.82 -5.76 0.80
C CYS A 225 -12.22 -5.70 1.40
N ALA A 226 -13.26 -5.59 0.57
CA ALA A 226 -14.65 -5.55 1.02
C ALA A 226 -15.02 -6.82 1.79
N PHE A 227 -14.63 -8.00 1.30
CA PHE A 227 -14.81 -9.27 1.99
C PHE A 227 -14.14 -9.30 3.36
N ILE A 228 -12.87 -8.89 3.44
CA ILE A 228 -12.13 -8.86 4.72
C ILE A 228 -12.75 -7.85 5.69
N ILE A 229 -13.14 -6.66 5.23
CA ILE A 229 -13.83 -5.65 6.06
C ILE A 229 -15.10 -6.25 6.68
N GLU A 230 -15.97 -6.86 5.87
CA GLU A 230 -17.20 -7.46 6.32
C GLU A 230 -16.93 -8.56 7.37
N GLN A 231 -16.05 -9.51 7.05
CA GLN A 231 -15.72 -10.61 7.95
C GLN A 231 -15.04 -10.13 9.24
N ALA A 232 -14.15 -9.14 9.16
CA ALA A 232 -13.47 -8.59 10.33
C ALA A 232 -14.44 -7.89 11.30
N LEU A 233 -15.39 -7.12 10.78
CA LEU A 233 -16.41 -6.46 11.62
C LEU A 233 -17.41 -7.45 12.21
N GLN A 234 -17.78 -8.52 11.48
CA GLN A 234 -18.68 -9.58 11.97
C GLN A 234 -18.03 -10.44 13.04
N ARG A 235 -16.77 -10.87 12.82
CA ARG A 235 -16.04 -11.79 13.70
C ARG A 235 -15.26 -11.09 14.81
N GLN A 236 -15.04 -9.78 14.65
CA GLN A 236 -14.22 -8.95 15.54
C GLN A 236 -12.75 -9.42 15.63
N GLU A 237 -12.21 -9.87 14.50
CA GLU A 237 -10.84 -10.39 14.39
C GLU A 237 -10.22 -10.08 13.03
N THR A 238 -8.87 -10.04 12.97
CA THR A 238 -8.07 -9.94 11.74
C THR A 238 -6.77 -10.73 11.87
N GLY A 239 -6.02 -10.81 10.79
CA GLY A 239 -4.72 -11.48 10.76
C GLY A 239 -4.82 -12.97 10.57
N ILE A 240 -3.99 -13.73 11.28
CA ILE A 240 -3.90 -15.20 11.15
C ILE A 240 -5.18 -15.93 11.55
N ASP A 241 -6.00 -15.31 12.41
CA ASP A 241 -7.27 -15.87 12.87
C ASP A 241 -8.37 -15.69 11.81
N LEU A 242 -8.28 -14.63 11.00
CA LEU A 242 -9.16 -14.39 9.87
C LEU A 242 -8.50 -14.78 8.55
N LYS A 243 -8.69 -16.03 8.13
CA LYS A 243 -8.17 -16.50 6.83
C LYS A 243 -8.89 -15.82 5.68
N ASN A 244 -8.14 -15.29 4.73
CA ASN A 244 -8.70 -14.82 3.47
C ASN A 244 -9.13 -16.02 2.62
N THR A 245 -10.40 -16.41 2.74
CA THR A 245 -11.02 -17.48 1.94
C THR A 245 -11.71 -16.94 0.69
N PHE A 246 -11.47 -15.67 0.36
CA PHE A 246 -12.03 -15.06 -0.84
C PHE A 246 -11.56 -15.81 -2.08
N THR A 247 -12.50 -16.30 -2.86
CA THR A 247 -12.26 -16.85 -4.19
C THR A 247 -12.85 -15.85 -5.17
N PRO A 248 -12.05 -15.25 -6.08
CA PRO A 248 -12.62 -14.44 -7.15
C PRO A 248 -13.66 -15.27 -7.87
N ASN A 249 -14.86 -14.73 -8.10
CA ASN A 249 -15.82 -15.37 -8.97
C ASN A 249 -15.10 -15.65 -10.29
N ALA A 250 -14.92 -16.92 -10.62
CA ALA A 250 -14.43 -17.30 -11.93
C ALA A 250 -15.42 -16.64 -12.90
N LEU A 251 -14.92 -15.71 -13.70
CA LEU A 251 -15.69 -15.16 -14.80
C LEU A 251 -16.06 -16.35 -15.69
N LEU A 252 -17.32 -16.79 -15.58
CA LEU A 252 -17.95 -17.69 -16.54
C LEU A 252 -18.04 -17.01 -17.90
#